data_bbe4e033fbf45723083e829e47f93ad1
#
_entry.id   bbe4e033fbf45723083e829e47f93ad1
#
_cell.length_a   1.000
_cell.length_b   1.000
_cell.length_c   1.000
_cell.angle_alpha   90.00
_cell.angle_beta   90.00
_cell.angle_gamma   90.00
#
_symmetry.space_group_name_H-M   'P 1'
#
loop_
_entity.id
_entity.type
_entity.pdbx_description
1 polymer ?
#
loop_
_entity_poly.entity_id
_entity_poly.type
_entity_poly.pdbx_seq_one_letter_code
_entity_poly.pdbx_strand_id
1 'polypeptide(L)'
;MSKKIIFVLSFLILQFISFHATAAIGDWKSYMAYHDVQEMEQAGNLVFVQASNNLYVYNKNDQSIQTFGKTDYLNDCDIQHIAYCKSAKRLLILYHNNNIDLMNTANYEVLNLSDYYSASTTGDKTVNDIYINGSNAYLSNGFGIVKLNMSKAEISDTYNLGFKVDWCDIKDNYIYAYSLQRGQYRALLSTNLLDKSNWSRVGEYVKKQAEDKSKLKQLVSTLNPGGPKYNHFWYMKFANNRLYTCGGAFLSGISTVSRPGTIQILKDGNWQILQDQLRSITGYSYQDINCVEPDVNNANHIFASGRTGLYEFTDGKLTHYYNKDNSILEGAVDGDKILDNNYVLVHSLLSDKNGSLWLLNSQAQHNSIIQMKDNQLVAHPHPELMANGYSLPAMVGMMKDSEGQIWFVNDNHENPAIVCYHPEN
;
A
#
# COMPACT_ATOMS: atom_id res chain seq x y z
N MET A 1 -53.44 8.03 -26.82
CA MET A 1 -51.97 7.95 -26.80
C MET A 1 -51.53 6.51 -27.08
N SER A 2 -50.71 6.32 -28.12
CA SER A 2 -50.33 4.97 -28.58
C SER A 2 -49.44 4.29 -27.56
N LYS A 3 -49.59 2.98 -27.33
CA LYS A 3 -48.72 2.16 -26.43
C LYS A 3 -47.22 2.33 -26.72
N LYS A 4 -46.85 2.71 -27.96
CA LYS A 4 -45.45 3.03 -28.32
C LYS A 4 -44.94 4.32 -27.70
N ILE A 5 -45.78 5.33 -27.47
CA ILE A 5 -45.35 6.60 -26.84
C ILE A 5 -45.13 6.38 -25.35
N ILE A 6 -45.91 5.53 -24.69
CA ILE A 6 -45.74 5.20 -23.27
C ILE A 6 -44.43 4.40 -23.06
N PHE A 7 -44.07 3.52 -24.00
CA PHE A 7 -42.85 2.74 -23.92
C PHE A 7 -41.59 3.59 -24.13
N VAL A 8 -41.63 4.58 -25.02
CA VAL A 8 -40.55 5.53 -25.25
C VAL A 8 -40.37 6.49 -24.05
N LEU A 9 -41.49 6.94 -23.46
CA LEU A 9 -41.42 7.79 -22.26
C LEU A 9 -40.88 7.02 -21.03
N SER A 10 -41.25 5.75 -20.83
CA SER A 10 -40.70 4.93 -19.75
C SER A 10 -39.20 4.62 -19.95
N PHE A 11 -38.76 4.44 -21.21
CA PHE A 11 -37.32 4.23 -21.49
C PHE A 11 -36.52 5.52 -21.33
N LEU A 12 -37.07 6.69 -21.64
CA LEU A 12 -36.45 7.99 -21.39
C LEU A 12 -36.38 8.35 -19.90
N ILE A 13 -37.36 7.95 -19.10
CA ILE A 13 -37.35 8.16 -17.64
C ILE A 13 -36.31 7.25 -16.95
N LEU A 14 -36.10 6.02 -17.47
CA LEU A 14 -35.02 5.14 -16.94
C LEU A 14 -33.61 5.65 -17.23
N GLN A 15 -33.40 6.50 -18.23
CA GLN A 15 -32.08 7.07 -18.54
C GLN A 15 -31.70 8.27 -17.64
N PHE A 16 -32.64 8.84 -16.88
CA PHE A 16 -32.39 9.97 -15.97
C PHE A 16 -32.21 9.58 -14.49
N ILE A 17 -32.27 8.28 -14.17
CA ILE A 17 -31.85 7.84 -12.84
C ILE A 17 -30.33 7.70 -12.86
N SER A 18 -29.63 8.82 -12.80
CA SER A 18 -28.25 8.84 -12.35
C SER A 18 -28.27 8.36 -10.90
N PHE A 19 -27.91 7.10 -10.69
CA PHE A 19 -27.57 6.63 -9.35
C PHE A 19 -26.34 7.43 -8.89
N HIS A 20 -26.58 8.57 -8.27
CA HIS A 20 -25.60 9.14 -7.38
C HIS A 20 -25.58 8.17 -6.21
N ALA A 21 -24.59 7.29 -6.16
CA ALA A 21 -24.29 6.52 -4.97
C ALA A 21 -23.81 7.52 -3.91
N THR A 22 -24.75 8.16 -3.22
CA THR A 22 -24.46 8.83 -1.96
C THR A 22 -24.33 7.70 -0.96
N ALA A 23 -23.12 7.55 -0.38
CA ALA A 23 -22.96 6.68 0.77
C ALA A 23 -23.97 7.12 1.84
N ALA A 24 -24.85 6.21 2.28
CA ALA A 24 -25.71 6.49 3.41
C ALA A 24 -24.85 6.69 4.66
N ILE A 25 -25.35 7.43 5.63
CA ILE A 25 -24.63 7.61 6.91
C ILE A 25 -24.40 6.22 7.52
N GLY A 26 -23.11 5.87 7.71
CA GLY A 26 -22.69 4.56 8.23
C GLY A 26 -22.25 3.55 7.17
N ASP A 27 -22.35 3.84 5.87
CA ASP A 27 -21.79 2.99 4.83
C ASP A 27 -20.26 3.12 4.74
N TRP A 28 -19.60 1.98 4.63
CA TRP A 28 -18.16 1.91 4.46
C TRP A 28 -17.80 1.41 3.07
N LYS A 29 -16.81 2.02 2.45
CA LYS A 29 -16.22 1.56 1.20
C LYS A 29 -14.71 1.47 1.36
N SER A 30 -14.18 0.28 1.15
CA SER A 30 -12.73 0.05 1.13
C SER A 30 -12.14 0.42 -0.23
N TYR A 31 -11.00 1.10 -0.21
CA TYR A 31 -10.19 1.38 -1.39
C TYR A 31 -8.81 0.75 -1.18
N MET A 32 -8.63 -0.45 -1.70
CA MET A 32 -7.41 -1.23 -1.51
C MET A 32 -6.59 -1.26 -2.80
N ALA A 33 -5.25 -1.29 -2.66
CA ALA A 33 -4.35 -1.47 -3.79
C ALA A 33 -4.27 -2.93 -4.21
N TYR A 34 -4.08 -3.15 -5.52
CA TYR A 34 -3.91 -4.48 -6.12
C TYR A 34 -2.78 -4.47 -7.16
N HIS A 35 -1.78 -3.63 -6.98
CA HIS A 35 -0.74 -3.42 -8.00
C HIS A 35 0.39 -4.45 -7.94
N ASP A 36 0.87 -4.79 -6.74
CA ASP A 36 1.99 -5.69 -6.54
C ASP A 36 1.50 -7.13 -6.39
N VAL A 37 1.54 -7.90 -7.47
CA VAL A 37 1.11 -9.31 -7.48
C VAL A 37 2.15 -10.18 -6.77
N GLN A 38 1.73 -10.86 -5.70
CA GLN A 38 2.57 -11.75 -4.88
C GLN A 38 2.30 -13.21 -5.20
N GLU A 39 1.05 -13.66 -5.08
CA GLU A 39 0.67 -15.05 -5.30
C GLU A 39 -0.58 -15.17 -6.17
N MET A 40 -0.69 -16.31 -6.84
CA MET A 40 -1.82 -16.61 -7.74
C MET A 40 -2.18 -18.08 -7.62
N GLU A 41 -3.51 -18.35 -7.50
CA GLU A 41 -4.05 -19.69 -7.43
C GLU A 41 -5.19 -19.87 -8.46
N GLN A 42 -5.20 -20.99 -9.15
CA GLN A 42 -6.24 -21.29 -10.15
C GLN A 42 -7.20 -22.37 -9.66
N ALA A 43 -8.48 -22.05 -9.56
CA ALA A 43 -9.58 -22.94 -9.23
C ALA A 43 -10.54 -23.07 -10.43
N GLY A 44 -10.24 -23.96 -11.37
CA GLY A 44 -11.00 -24.07 -12.62
C GLY A 44 -10.89 -22.81 -13.47
N ASN A 45 -12.02 -22.12 -13.69
CA ASN A 45 -12.05 -20.85 -14.44
C ASN A 45 -11.80 -19.61 -13.58
N LEU A 46 -11.69 -19.78 -12.27
CA LEU A 46 -11.36 -18.68 -11.34
C LEU A 46 -9.86 -18.58 -11.13
N VAL A 47 -9.35 -17.36 -11.17
CA VAL A 47 -7.96 -17.04 -10.81
C VAL A 47 -7.99 -16.11 -9.60
N PHE A 48 -7.60 -16.63 -8.46
CA PHE A 48 -7.43 -15.87 -7.23
C PHE A 48 -6.04 -15.24 -7.24
N VAL A 49 -5.96 -13.97 -6.92
CA VAL A 49 -4.73 -13.20 -6.96
C VAL A 49 -4.57 -12.44 -5.65
N GLN A 50 -3.48 -12.73 -4.96
CA GLN A 50 -2.99 -11.89 -3.88
C GLN A 50 -2.13 -10.78 -4.50
N ALA A 51 -2.53 -9.54 -4.27
CA ALA A 51 -1.80 -8.38 -4.76
C ALA A 51 -1.84 -7.24 -3.73
N SER A 52 -0.69 -6.64 -3.44
CA SER A 52 -0.51 -5.61 -2.40
C SER A 52 -1.14 -6.03 -1.06
N ASN A 53 -0.96 -7.31 -0.69
CA ASN A 53 -1.51 -7.98 0.49
C ASN A 53 -3.05 -8.01 0.56
N ASN A 54 -3.74 -7.85 -0.57
CA ASN A 54 -5.18 -7.95 -0.72
C ASN A 54 -5.56 -9.05 -1.69
N LEU A 55 -6.84 -9.38 -1.80
CA LEU A 55 -7.36 -10.48 -2.62
C LEU A 55 -8.35 -9.99 -3.64
N TYR A 56 -8.20 -10.46 -4.87
CA TYR A 56 -9.26 -10.42 -5.87
C TYR A 56 -9.34 -11.74 -6.64
N VAL A 57 -10.47 -11.98 -7.29
CA VAL A 57 -10.68 -13.10 -8.21
C VAL A 57 -11.03 -12.59 -9.59
N TYR A 58 -10.45 -13.20 -10.61
CA TYR A 58 -10.83 -13.04 -12.01
C TYR A 58 -11.52 -14.31 -12.50
N ASN A 59 -12.72 -14.14 -13.06
CA ASN A 59 -13.48 -15.23 -13.68
C ASN A 59 -13.25 -15.23 -15.20
N LYS A 60 -12.61 -16.27 -15.72
CA LYS A 60 -12.28 -16.43 -17.16
C LYS A 60 -13.53 -16.58 -18.06
N ASN A 61 -14.70 -16.98 -17.50
CA ASN A 61 -15.89 -17.20 -18.29
C ASN A 61 -16.57 -15.91 -18.75
N ASP A 62 -16.70 -14.95 -17.82
CA ASP A 62 -17.40 -13.67 -18.02
C ASP A 62 -16.48 -12.46 -17.93
N GLN A 63 -15.18 -12.70 -17.69
CA GLN A 63 -14.14 -11.67 -17.55
C GLN A 63 -14.36 -10.70 -16.38
N SER A 64 -15.21 -11.07 -15.43
CA SER A 64 -15.47 -10.26 -14.25
C SER A 64 -14.31 -10.32 -13.25
N ILE A 65 -14.14 -9.22 -12.51
CA ILE A 65 -13.21 -9.13 -11.38
C ILE A 65 -14.03 -8.79 -10.14
N GLN A 66 -13.81 -9.54 -9.07
CA GLN A 66 -14.38 -9.28 -7.76
C GLN A 66 -13.25 -9.13 -6.74
N THR A 67 -13.30 -8.08 -5.94
CA THR A 67 -12.37 -7.82 -4.85
C THR A 67 -12.96 -8.29 -3.52
N PHE A 68 -12.09 -8.64 -2.58
CA PHE A 68 -12.48 -9.10 -1.25
C PHE A 68 -11.78 -8.28 -0.18
N GLY A 69 -12.55 -7.84 0.81
CA GLY A 69 -12.06 -7.05 1.92
C GLY A 69 -12.69 -7.46 3.25
N LYS A 70 -12.17 -6.93 4.33
CA LYS A 70 -12.69 -7.18 5.69
C LYS A 70 -14.10 -6.60 5.89
N THR A 71 -14.50 -5.63 5.09
CA THR A 71 -15.85 -5.06 5.15
C THR A 71 -16.92 -5.97 4.56
N ASP A 72 -16.55 -6.95 3.73
CA ASP A 72 -17.49 -7.74 2.92
C ASP A 72 -17.40 -9.24 3.22
N TYR A 73 -16.21 -9.84 3.14
CA TYR A 73 -16.03 -11.29 3.13
C TYR A 73 -14.99 -11.79 4.13
N LEU A 74 -13.85 -11.08 4.25
CA LEU A 74 -12.69 -11.56 4.98
C LEU A 74 -12.75 -11.20 6.46
N ASN A 75 -12.12 -12.02 7.31
CA ASN A 75 -12.09 -11.77 8.76
C ASN A 75 -10.90 -10.89 9.17
N ASP A 76 -9.90 -10.70 8.28
CA ASP A 76 -8.74 -9.89 8.58
C ASP A 76 -8.20 -9.14 7.36
N CYS A 77 -7.12 -8.39 7.56
CA CYS A 77 -6.39 -7.62 6.56
C CYS A 77 -4.95 -8.13 6.46
N ASP A 78 -4.19 -7.68 5.44
CA ASP A 78 -2.76 -7.94 5.32
C ASP A 78 -2.45 -9.42 5.07
N ILE A 79 -2.89 -9.91 3.89
CA ILE A 79 -2.73 -11.31 3.48
C ILE A 79 -1.25 -11.60 3.22
N GLN A 80 -0.75 -12.69 3.82
CA GLN A 80 0.62 -13.18 3.66
C GLN A 80 0.73 -14.23 2.56
N HIS A 81 -0.19 -15.22 2.56
CA HIS A 81 -0.20 -16.32 1.59
C HIS A 81 -1.62 -16.72 1.19
N ILE A 82 -1.76 -17.24 -0.01
CA ILE A 82 -2.95 -17.95 -0.48
C ILE A 82 -2.58 -19.34 -1.02
N ALA A 83 -3.42 -20.35 -0.78
CA ALA A 83 -3.21 -21.69 -1.32
C ALA A 83 -4.55 -22.37 -1.64
N TYR A 84 -4.70 -22.88 -2.87
CA TYR A 84 -5.94 -23.54 -3.29
C TYR A 84 -5.89 -25.05 -3.07
N CYS A 85 -6.88 -25.54 -2.31
CA CYS A 85 -7.09 -26.98 -2.12
C CYS A 85 -8.23 -27.50 -3.03
N LYS A 86 -7.86 -28.18 -4.11
CA LYS A 86 -8.82 -28.70 -5.09
C LYS A 86 -9.80 -29.69 -4.48
N SER A 87 -9.33 -30.60 -3.60
CA SER A 87 -10.17 -31.65 -2.97
C SER A 87 -11.22 -31.05 -2.05
N ALA A 88 -10.91 -30.01 -1.30
CA ALA A 88 -11.84 -29.31 -0.42
C ALA A 88 -12.63 -28.20 -1.13
N LYS A 89 -12.26 -27.81 -2.35
CA LYS A 89 -12.76 -26.64 -3.11
C LYS A 89 -12.70 -25.36 -2.28
N ARG A 90 -11.60 -25.19 -1.53
CA ARG A 90 -11.37 -24.03 -0.66
C ARG A 90 -10.04 -23.36 -0.96
N LEU A 91 -10.04 -22.06 -0.90
CA LEU A 91 -8.85 -21.23 -0.86
C LEU A 91 -8.50 -20.99 0.62
N LEU A 92 -7.30 -21.35 1.03
CA LEU A 92 -6.71 -20.92 2.29
C LEU A 92 -6.16 -19.50 2.10
N ILE A 93 -6.49 -18.60 3.01
CA ILE A 93 -6.01 -17.23 3.07
C ILE A 93 -5.36 -17.08 4.45
N LEU A 94 -4.04 -16.92 4.45
CA LEU A 94 -3.26 -16.71 5.67
C LEU A 94 -2.88 -15.24 5.78
N TYR A 95 -3.10 -14.66 6.95
CA TYR A 95 -2.74 -13.28 7.25
C TYR A 95 -1.41 -13.19 7.99
N HIS A 96 -0.74 -12.02 7.91
CA HIS A 96 0.53 -11.79 8.61
C HIS A 96 0.45 -11.96 10.13
N ASN A 97 -0.71 -11.77 10.72
CA ASN A 97 -0.94 -12.03 12.14
C ASN A 97 -1.19 -13.51 12.47
N ASN A 98 -1.08 -14.42 11.49
CA ASN A 98 -1.35 -15.85 11.57
C ASN A 98 -2.84 -16.24 11.73
N ASN A 99 -3.79 -15.32 11.52
CA ASN A 99 -5.19 -15.70 11.36
C ASN A 99 -5.37 -16.41 9.99
N ILE A 100 -6.37 -17.27 9.89
CA ILE A 100 -6.61 -18.08 8.68
C ILE A 100 -8.10 -18.01 8.32
N ASP A 101 -8.36 -17.70 7.05
CA ASP A 101 -9.67 -17.86 6.44
C ASP A 101 -9.65 -19.01 5.42
N LEU A 102 -10.74 -19.76 5.38
CA LEU A 102 -11.01 -20.79 4.38
C LEU A 102 -12.20 -20.37 3.53
N MET A 103 -11.93 -19.85 2.33
CA MET A 103 -12.97 -19.41 1.39
C MET A 103 -13.42 -20.56 0.49
N ASN A 104 -14.72 -20.81 0.42
CA ASN A 104 -15.31 -21.70 -0.56
C ASN A 104 -15.24 -21.06 -1.95
N THR A 105 -14.61 -21.73 -2.92
CA THR A 105 -14.39 -21.14 -4.25
C THR A 105 -15.64 -21.10 -5.14
N ALA A 106 -16.76 -21.70 -4.73
CA ALA A 106 -17.99 -21.70 -5.52
C ALA A 106 -18.95 -20.55 -5.15
N ASN A 107 -18.99 -20.14 -3.87
CA ASN A 107 -19.93 -19.13 -3.37
C ASN A 107 -19.26 -18.03 -2.53
N TYR A 108 -17.93 -18.12 -2.33
CA TYR A 108 -17.10 -17.18 -1.56
C TYR A 108 -17.44 -17.10 -0.07
N GLU A 109 -18.22 -18.04 0.46
CA GLU A 109 -18.40 -18.16 1.93
C GLU A 109 -17.07 -18.42 2.63
N VAL A 110 -16.82 -17.71 3.71
CA VAL A 110 -15.57 -17.77 4.48
C VAL A 110 -15.82 -18.38 5.85
N LEU A 111 -15.00 -19.37 6.20
CA LEU A 111 -14.89 -19.90 7.56
C LEU A 111 -13.58 -19.40 8.17
N ASN A 112 -13.65 -18.72 9.30
CA ASN A 112 -12.45 -18.28 10.02
C ASN A 112 -11.93 -19.39 10.93
N LEU A 113 -10.62 -19.61 10.89
CA LEU A 113 -9.87 -20.51 11.77
C LEU A 113 -8.91 -19.71 12.64
N SER A 114 -9.40 -19.16 13.72
CA SER A 114 -8.60 -18.37 14.66
C SER A 114 -7.71 -19.22 15.59
N ASP A 115 -7.82 -20.54 15.56
CA ASP A 115 -7.09 -21.46 16.45
C ASP A 115 -5.58 -21.28 16.31
N TYR A 116 -5.06 -21.14 15.08
CA TYR A 116 -3.63 -20.91 14.88
C TYR A 116 -3.19 -19.53 15.40
N TYR A 117 -4.00 -18.51 15.19
CA TYR A 117 -3.76 -17.17 15.73
C TYR A 117 -3.76 -17.18 17.27
N SER A 118 -4.74 -17.85 17.87
CA SER A 118 -4.95 -17.87 19.32
C SER A 118 -4.02 -18.83 20.05
N ALA A 119 -3.41 -19.80 19.36
CA ALA A 119 -2.55 -20.80 19.97
C ALA A 119 -1.37 -20.16 20.70
N SER A 120 -1.23 -20.47 21.98
CA SER A 120 -0.07 -20.09 22.78
C SER A 120 1.07 -21.07 22.50
N THR A 121 2.15 -20.58 21.89
CA THR A 121 3.35 -21.37 21.59
C THR A 121 4.59 -20.53 21.85
N THR A 122 5.66 -21.20 22.28
CA THR A 122 6.96 -20.55 22.50
C THR A 122 7.79 -20.40 21.20
N GLY A 123 7.35 -21.02 20.11
CA GLY A 123 8.01 -20.96 18.81
C GLY A 123 7.47 -19.83 17.94
N ASP A 124 8.28 -19.41 16.96
CA ASP A 124 7.88 -18.47 15.91
C ASP A 124 6.81 -19.12 15.01
N LYS A 125 5.61 -18.54 14.99
CA LYS A 125 4.46 -19.02 14.19
C LYS A 125 4.47 -18.52 12.75
N THR A 126 5.39 -17.67 12.37
CA THR A 126 5.46 -17.16 10.99
C THR A 126 5.51 -18.30 9.99
N VAL A 127 4.54 -18.38 9.11
CA VAL A 127 4.46 -19.40 8.06
C VAL A 127 5.38 -19.00 6.91
N ASN A 128 6.27 -19.93 6.55
CA ASN A 128 7.26 -19.71 5.49
C ASN A 128 6.78 -20.26 4.14
N ASP A 129 5.93 -21.29 4.17
CA ASP A 129 5.42 -21.97 2.98
C ASP A 129 4.17 -22.79 3.32
N ILE A 130 3.32 -22.97 2.33
CA ILE A 130 2.12 -23.82 2.41
C ILE A 130 2.19 -24.89 1.33
N TYR A 131 2.08 -26.17 1.74
CA TYR A 131 2.02 -27.31 0.84
C TYR A 131 0.66 -27.97 0.93
N ILE A 132 -0.02 -28.14 -0.21
CA ILE A 132 -1.33 -28.80 -0.29
C ILE A 132 -1.15 -30.25 -0.73
N ASN A 133 -1.70 -31.19 0.07
CA ASN A 133 -1.76 -32.60 -0.31
C ASN A 133 -3.11 -33.21 0.06
N GLY A 134 -3.85 -33.70 -0.93
CA GLY A 134 -5.22 -34.18 -0.74
C GLY A 134 -6.12 -33.06 -0.20
N SER A 135 -6.76 -33.28 0.94
CA SER A 135 -7.60 -32.31 1.64
C SER A 135 -6.87 -31.56 2.76
N ASN A 136 -5.53 -31.68 2.84
CA ASN A 136 -4.75 -31.09 3.91
C ASN A 136 -3.82 -30.01 3.40
N ALA A 137 -3.67 -28.95 4.18
CA ALA A 137 -2.61 -27.97 4.06
C ALA A 137 -1.55 -28.22 5.14
N TYR A 138 -0.29 -28.14 4.78
CA TYR A 138 0.87 -28.26 5.66
C TYR A 138 1.58 -26.92 5.69
N LEU A 139 1.55 -26.24 6.83
CA LEU A 139 2.11 -24.92 7.07
C LEU A 139 3.49 -25.07 7.70
N SER A 140 4.54 -24.78 6.93
CA SER A 140 5.93 -24.78 7.41
C SER A 140 6.20 -23.48 8.17
N ASN A 141 6.72 -23.58 9.41
CA ASN A 141 6.90 -22.42 10.30
C ASN A 141 8.21 -22.45 11.07
N GLY A 142 8.38 -21.51 12.02
CA GLY A 142 9.61 -21.37 12.79
C GLY A 142 9.93 -22.49 13.77
N PHE A 143 8.98 -23.43 14.03
CA PHE A 143 9.20 -24.56 14.94
C PHE A 143 8.93 -25.93 14.33
N GLY A 144 8.39 -25.99 13.10
CA GLY A 144 8.04 -27.27 12.47
C GLY A 144 6.97 -27.14 11.38
N ILE A 145 5.97 -28.01 11.43
CA ILE A 145 4.89 -28.09 10.45
C ILE A 145 3.54 -28.19 11.17
N VAL A 146 2.58 -27.36 10.79
CA VAL A 146 1.18 -27.48 11.24
C VAL A 146 0.34 -28.04 10.11
N LYS A 147 -0.41 -29.12 10.38
CA LYS A 147 -1.31 -29.75 9.43
C LYS A 147 -2.74 -29.29 9.69
N LEU A 148 -3.36 -28.78 8.66
CA LEU A 148 -4.73 -28.29 8.67
C LEU A 148 -5.58 -29.11 7.72
N ASN A 149 -6.72 -29.63 8.19
CA ASN A 149 -7.70 -30.31 7.35
C ASN A 149 -8.62 -29.26 6.70
N MET A 150 -8.43 -29.02 5.42
CA MET A 150 -9.18 -28.00 4.67
C MET A 150 -10.68 -28.35 4.51
N SER A 151 -11.04 -29.63 4.48
CA SER A 151 -12.44 -30.05 4.35
C SER A 151 -13.21 -29.91 5.64
N LYS A 152 -12.60 -30.21 6.78
CA LYS A 152 -13.21 -30.09 8.10
C LYS A 152 -13.05 -28.71 8.72
N ALA A 153 -12.16 -27.88 8.18
CA ALA A 153 -11.78 -26.59 8.73
C ALA A 153 -11.25 -26.69 10.17
N GLU A 154 -10.24 -27.53 10.37
CA GLU A 154 -9.62 -27.75 11.70
C GLU A 154 -8.11 -27.96 11.58
N ILE A 155 -7.35 -27.53 12.59
CA ILE A 155 -5.96 -27.93 12.77
C ILE A 155 -5.98 -29.38 13.29
N SER A 156 -5.43 -30.30 12.49
CA SER A 156 -5.44 -31.72 12.84
C SER A 156 -4.20 -32.19 13.61
N ASP A 157 -3.03 -31.63 13.30
CA ASP A 157 -1.76 -32.01 13.92
C ASP A 157 -0.77 -30.84 13.95
N THR A 158 0.17 -30.89 14.91
CA THR A 158 1.29 -29.97 15.01
C THR A 158 2.60 -30.73 15.20
N TYR A 159 3.40 -30.83 14.15
CA TYR A 159 4.71 -31.52 14.16
C TYR A 159 5.78 -30.54 14.62
N ASN A 160 6.02 -30.48 15.93
CA ASN A 160 7.03 -29.60 16.52
C ASN A 160 8.41 -30.25 16.42
N LEU A 161 9.20 -29.85 15.42
CA LEU A 161 10.56 -30.36 15.20
C LEU A 161 11.60 -29.62 16.06
N GLY A 162 11.26 -28.47 16.62
CA GLY A 162 12.16 -27.64 17.42
C GLY A 162 13.15 -26.80 16.60
N PHE A 163 12.87 -26.65 15.29
CA PHE A 163 13.64 -25.80 14.40
C PHE A 163 12.76 -25.28 13.26
N LYS A 164 13.19 -24.20 12.62
CA LYS A 164 12.52 -23.59 11.48
C LYS A 164 12.50 -24.52 10.27
N VAL A 165 11.30 -24.75 9.72
CA VAL A 165 11.07 -25.43 8.45
C VAL A 165 10.76 -24.36 7.40
N ASP A 166 11.55 -24.33 6.33
CA ASP A 166 11.37 -23.35 5.25
C ASP A 166 10.29 -23.80 4.27
N TRP A 167 10.20 -25.10 4.00
CA TRP A 167 9.14 -25.72 3.20
C TRP A 167 9.04 -27.22 3.47
N CYS A 168 7.96 -27.87 3.04
CA CYS A 168 7.75 -29.32 3.17
C CYS A 168 7.09 -29.90 1.92
N ASP A 169 7.24 -31.21 1.71
CA ASP A 169 6.49 -31.99 0.73
C ASP A 169 6.23 -33.41 1.21
N ILE A 170 5.39 -34.12 0.47
CA ILE A 170 5.11 -35.56 0.69
C ILE A 170 5.41 -36.32 -0.57
N LYS A 171 6.28 -37.31 -0.47
CA LYS A 171 6.61 -38.23 -1.57
C LYS A 171 7.02 -39.59 -1.02
N ASP A 172 6.75 -40.66 -1.75
CA ASP A 172 7.14 -42.04 -1.42
C ASP A 172 6.76 -42.48 0.00
N ASN A 173 5.55 -42.11 0.45
CA ASN A 173 5.03 -42.33 1.82
C ASN A 173 5.81 -41.64 2.95
N TYR A 174 6.67 -40.67 2.63
CA TYR A 174 7.35 -39.84 3.62
C TYR A 174 6.90 -38.39 3.52
N ILE A 175 6.80 -37.73 4.68
CA ILE A 175 6.80 -36.29 4.77
C ILE A 175 8.24 -35.80 4.93
N TYR A 176 8.61 -34.80 4.16
CA TYR A 176 9.92 -34.15 4.19
C TYR A 176 9.79 -32.74 4.75
N ALA A 177 10.70 -32.37 5.62
CA ALA A 177 10.86 -31.02 6.16
C ALA A 177 12.23 -30.49 5.72
N TYR A 178 12.25 -29.34 5.06
CA TYR A 178 13.46 -28.71 4.55
C TYR A 178 13.77 -27.47 5.35
N SER A 179 14.96 -27.41 5.94
CA SER A 179 15.45 -26.30 6.75
C SER A 179 16.80 -25.83 6.23
N LEU A 180 16.89 -24.54 5.89
CA LEU A 180 18.15 -23.93 5.45
C LEU A 180 19.26 -24.09 6.51
N GLN A 181 18.87 -24.09 7.79
CA GLN A 181 19.81 -24.20 8.92
C GLN A 181 20.12 -25.64 9.32
N ARG A 182 19.19 -26.60 9.12
CA ARG A 182 19.28 -27.95 9.64
C ARG A 182 19.39 -29.02 8.55
N GLY A 183 19.19 -28.69 7.27
CA GLY A 183 19.18 -29.63 6.16
C GLY A 183 17.80 -30.25 5.91
N GLN A 184 17.79 -31.44 5.35
CA GLN A 184 16.59 -32.20 5.01
C GLN A 184 16.29 -33.26 6.05
N TYR A 185 15.07 -33.26 6.58
CA TYR A 185 14.53 -34.28 7.49
C TYR A 185 13.37 -34.99 6.82
N ARG A 186 13.11 -36.23 7.23
CA ARG A 186 11.90 -36.96 6.84
C ARG A 186 11.37 -37.85 7.95
N ALA A 187 10.09 -38.16 7.88
CA ALA A 187 9.44 -39.19 8.68
C ALA A 187 8.47 -39.99 7.82
N LEU A 188 8.30 -41.29 8.12
CA LEU A 188 7.36 -42.15 7.42
C LEU A 188 5.93 -41.80 7.85
N LEU A 189 5.00 -41.59 6.92
CA LEU A 189 3.62 -41.17 7.19
C LEU A 189 2.85 -42.13 8.09
N SER A 190 3.23 -43.40 8.13
CA SER A 190 2.61 -44.42 9.00
C SER A 190 3.12 -44.40 10.44
N THR A 191 4.13 -43.61 10.79
CA THR A 191 4.65 -43.46 12.14
C THR A 191 3.94 -42.34 12.90
N ASN A 192 4.15 -42.24 14.20
CA ASN A 192 3.65 -41.13 14.99
C ASN A 192 4.50 -39.87 14.69
N LEU A 193 4.00 -38.98 13.80
CA LEU A 193 4.71 -37.75 13.38
C LEU A 193 4.82 -36.71 14.50
N LEU A 194 4.07 -36.84 15.60
CA LEU A 194 4.20 -35.98 16.79
C LEU A 194 5.47 -36.28 17.59
N ASP A 195 6.00 -37.49 17.45
CA ASP A 195 7.25 -37.89 18.08
C ASP A 195 8.43 -37.53 17.24
N LYS A 196 9.26 -36.60 17.72
CA LYS A 196 10.47 -36.11 17.05
C LYS A 196 11.48 -37.23 16.73
N SER A 197 11.49 -38.33 17.47
CA SER A 197 12.39 -39.47 17.26
C SER A 197 12.13 -40.20 15.94
N ASN A 198 10.93 -40.05 15.36
CA ASN A 198 10.56 -40.61 14.07
C ASN A 198 11.05 -39.76 12.88
N TRP A 199 11.60 -38.57 13.16
CA TRP A 199 12.15 -37.69 12.13
C TRP A 199 13.68 -37.85 12.04
N SER A 200 14.17 -38.22 10.86
CA SER A 200 15.61 -38.45 10.64
C SER A 200 16.15 -37.46 9.63
N ARG A 201 17.34 -36.91 9.91
CA ARG A 201 18.10 -36.10 8.94
C ARG A 201 18.59 -37.01 7.80
N VAL A 202 18.30 -36.63 6.57
CA VAL A 202 18.60 -37.47 5.38
C VAL A 202 19.44 -36.75 4.32
N GLY A 203 19.73 -35.48 4.50
CA GLY A 203 20.54 -34.73 3.54
C GLY A 203 20.71 -33.25 3.89
N GLU A 204 21.34 -32.54 2.97
CA GLU A 204 21.47 -31.10 3.03
C GLU A 204 20.18 -30.44 2.55
N TYR A 205 20.07 -29.13 2.81
CA TYR A 205 18.92 -28.34 2.35
C TYR A 205 18.78 -28.39 0.83
N VAL A 206 17.56 -28.61 0.38
CA VAL A 206 17.19 -28.53 -1.04
C VAL A 206 16.26 -27.34 -1.20
N LYS A 207 16.59 -26.41 -2.08
CA LYS A 207 15.74 -25.27 -2.38
C LYS A 207 14.46 -25.70 -3.10
N LYS A 208 13.32 -25.18 -2.66
CA LYS A 208 12.04 -25.40 -3.33
C LYS A 208 12.11 -24.92 -4.79
N GLN A 209 11.74 -25.77 -5.70
CA GLN A 209 11.58 -25.36 -7.11
C GLN A 209 10.29 -24.55 -7.25
N ALA A 210 10.39 -23.39 -7.87
CA ALA A 210 9.20 -22.57 -8.13
C ALA A 210 8.33 -23.27 -9.19
N GLU A 211 7.03 -23.27 -8.95
CA GLU A 211 6.05 -23.69 -9.94
C GLU A 211 6.03 -22.71 -11.11
N ASP A 212 5.95 -23.23 -12.34
CA ASP A 212 5.82 -22.38 -13.53
C ASP A 212 4.40 -21.77 -13.62
N LYS A 213 4.24 -20.55 -13.13
CA LYS A 213 3.03 -19.76 -13.22
C LYS A 213 3.11 -18.66 -14.30
N SER A 214 4.01 -18.77 -15.28
CA SER A 214 4.26 -17.76 -16.33
C SER A 214 2.99 -17.36 -17.10
N LYS A 215 2.15 -18.33 -17.49
CA LYS A 215 0.88 -18.07 -18.17
C LYS A 215 -0.12 -17.31 -17.30
N LEU A 216 -0.18 -17.64 -16.00
CA LEU A 216 -1.03 -16.90 -15.06
C LEU A 216 -0.50 -15.48 -14.87
N LYS A 217 0.81 -15.30 -14.73
CA LYS A 217 1.45 -13.99 -14.65
C LYS A 217 1.11 -13.12 -15.86
N GLN A 218 1.21 -13.67 -17.07
CA GLN A 218 0.86 -12.96 -18.30
C GLN A 218 -0.61 -12.53 -18.30
N LEU A 219 -1.53 -13.43 -17.92
CA LEU A 219 -2.95 -13.09 -17.81
C LEU A 219 -3.17 -11.98 -16.77
N VAL A 220 -2.66 -12.16 -15.56
CA VAL A 220 -2.88 -11.25 -14.43
C VAL A 220 -2.30 -9.85 -14.72
N SER A 221 -1.19 -9.75 -15.46
CA SER A 221 -0.61 -8.45 -15.84
C SER A 221 -1.50 -7.60 -16.75
N THR A 222 -2.53 -8.18 -17.37
CA THR A 222 -3.52 -7.46 -18.21
C THR A 222 -4.76 -7.04 -17.45
N LEU A 223 -4.93 -7.48 -16.19
CA LEU A 223 -6.12 -7.22 -15.40
C LEU A 223 -6.02 -5.88 -14.67
N ASN A 224 -7.19 -5.24 -14.51
CA ASN A 224 -7.29 -4.02 -13.73
C ASN A 224 -8.42 -4.16 -12.69
N PRO A 225 -8.12 -4.59 -11.46
CA PRO A 225 -9.12 -4.70 -10.39
C PRO A 225 -9.55 -3.34 -9.82
N GLY A 226 -8.97 -2.24 -10.29
CA GLY A 226 -9.22 -0.89 -9.77
C GLY A 226 -8.44 -0.62 -8.48
N GLY A 227 -8.86 0.41 -7.74
CA GLY A 227 -8.19 0.83 -6.51
C GLY A 227 -7.00 1.77 -6.75
N PRO A 228 -6.39 2.28 -5.67
CA PRO A 228 -5.16 3.05 -5.70
C PRO A 228 -3.97 2.15 -6.09
N LYS A 229 -2.86 2.75 -6.48
CA LYS A 229 -1.63 2.00 -6.77
C LYS A 229 -1.00 1.42 -5.50
N TYR A 230 -0.97 2.21 -4.43
CA TYR A 230 -0.39 1.83 -3.14
C TYR A 230 -1.37 2.08 -1.99
N ASN A 231 -1.28 1.30 -0.92
CA ASN A 231 -2.03 1.48 0.33
C ASN A 231 -1.34 2.49 1.29
N HIS A 232 -0.55 3.41 0.76
CA HIS A 232 0.12 4.45 1.53
C HIS A 232 -0.64 5.77 1.39
N PHE A 233 -1.23 6.26 2.48
CA PHE A 233 -2.00 7.50 2.54
C PHE A 233 -1.50 8.32 3.72
N TRP A 234 -0.44 9.10 3.51
CA TRP A 234 0.08 10.01 4.53
C TRP A 234 -0.71 11.32 4.56
N TYR A 235 -0.96 11.88 3.39
CA TYR A 235 -1.64 13.16 3.23
C TYR A 235 -2.81 13.03 2.27
N MET A 236 -3.92 13.67 2.62
CA MET A 236 -5.14 13.71 1.81
C MET A 236 -5.69 15.12 1.75
N LYS A 237 -6.08 15.57 0.57
CA LYS A 237 -6.75 16.84 0.35
C LYS A 237 -7.94 16.67 -0.58
N PHE A 238 -9.11 17.14 -0.17
CA PHE A 238 -10.28 17.19 -1.01
C PHE A 238 -10.43 18.60 -1.59
N ALA A 239 -10.36 18.71 -2.91
CA ALA A 239 -10.56 19.95 -3.65
C ALA A 239 -11.06 19.65 -5.06
N ASN A 240 -11.75 20.60 -5.71
CA ASN A 240 -12.19 20.46 -7.10
C ASN A 240 -12.98 19.15 -7.36
N ASN A 241 -13.78 18.70 -6.39
CA ASN A 241 -14.52 17.43 -6.41
C ASN A 241 -13.65 16.19 -6.64
N ARG A 242 -12.40 16.22 -6.16
CA ARG A 242 -11.42 15.13 -6.22
C ARG A 242 -10.77 14.94 -4.87
N LEU A 243 -10.41 13.71 -4.53
CA LEU A 243 -9.54 13.43 -3.39
C LEU A 243 -8.11 13.23 -3.93
N TYR A 244 -7.21 14.11 -3.54
CA TYR A 244 -5.78 14.02 -3.83
C TYR A 244 -5.07 13.37 -2.67
N THR A 245 -4.19 12.39 -2.94
CA THR A 245 -3.46 11.68 -1.89
C THR A 245 -2.00 11.52 -2.27
N CYS A 246 -1.13 11.52 -1.28
CA CYS A 246 0.24 11.06 -1.42
C CYS A 246 0.63 10.16 -0.26
N GLY A 247 1.47 9.19 -0.54
CA GLY A 247 1.82 8.13 0.39
C GLY A 247 3.18 8.27 1.04
N GLY A 248 3.89 9.36 0.78
CA GLY A 248 5.18 9.65 1.39
C GLY A 248 5.04 9.72 2.90
N ALA A 249 6.08 9.39 3.62
CA ALA A 249 6.12 9.61 5.05
C ALA A 249 6.80 10.93 5.35
N PHE A 250 6.48 11.50 6.50
CA PHE A 250 7.20 12.59 7.08
C PHE A 250 8.01 12.08 8.28
N LEU A 251 9.29 12.40 8.27
CA LEU A 251 10.15 12.33 9.44
C LEU A 251 10.87 13.67 9.55
N SER A 252 11.05 14.15 10.77
CA SER A 252 11.73 15.41 11.04
C SER A 252 13.17 15.39 10.47
N GLY A 253 13.59 16.50 9.89
CA GLY A 253 14.90 16.68 9.31
C GLY A 253 15.14 15.82 8.06
N ILE A 254 16.36 15.30 7.93
CA ILE A 254 16.82 14.56 6.74
C ILE A 254 16.48 13.07 6.72
N SER A 255 15.78 12.57 7.72
CA SER A 255 15.40 11.16 7.80
C SER A 255 14.45 10.75 6.67
N THR A 256 14.46 9.47 6.31
CA THR A 256 13.65 8.92 5.20
C THR A 256 12.97 7.63 5.59
N VAL A 257 11.76 7.41 5.07
CA VAL A 257 11.05 6.11 5.09
C VAL A 257 11.17 5.42 3.73
N SER A 258 11.62 6.16 2.70
CA SER A 258 11.82 5.66 1.32
C SER A 258 10.54 5.14 0.66
N ARG A 259 9.39 5.73 0.96
CA ARG A 259 8.14 5.39 0.29
C ARG A 259 8.06 6.00 -1.10
N PRO A 260 7.46 5.30 -2.08
CA PRO A 260 7.26 5.83 -3.43
C PRO A 260 6.54 7.18 -3.44
N GLY A 261 7.01 8.12 -4.24
CA GLY A 261 6.47 9.48 -4.37
C GLY A 261 5.21 9.57 -5.23
N THR A 262 4.37 8.54 -5.26
CA THR A 262 3.20 8.48 -6.13
C THR A 262 2.05 9.34 -5.61
N ILE A 263 1.53 10.22 -6.48
CA ILE A 263 0.31 10.98 -6.24
C ILE A 263 -0.86 10.22 -6.84
N GLN A 264 -1.88 9.97 -6.02
CA GLN A 264 -3.07 9.22 -6.39
C GLN A 264 -4.32 10.10 -6.24
N ILE A 265 -5.18 10.12 -7.25
CA ILE A 265 -6.34 11.00 -7.31
C ILE A 265 -7.59 10.15 -7.50
N LEU A 266 -8.54 10.26 -6.57
CA LEU A 266 -9.86 9.66 -6.71
C LEU A 266 -10.84 10.69 -7.27
N LYS A 267 -11.44 10.37 -8.41
CA LYS A 267 -12.50 11.15 -9.05
C LYS A 267 -13.59 10.23 -9.56
N ASP A 268 -14.84 10.49 -9.23
CA ASP A 268 -16.02 9.74 -9.72
C ASP A 268 -15.86 8.21 -9.56
N GLY A 269 -15.28 7.77 -8.42
CA GLY A 269 -15.03 6.36 -8.11
C GLY A 269 -13.81 5.75 -8.81
N ASN A 270 -13.11 6.48 -9.67
CA ASN A 270 -11.94 6.01 -10.40
C ASN A 270 -10.66 6.62 -9.85
N TRP A 271 -9.63 5.77 -9.72
CA TRP A 271 -8.29 6.19 -9.33
C TRP A 271 -7.44 6.54 -10.55
N GLN A 272 -6.77 7.66 -10.47
CA GLN A 272 -5.79 8.14 -11.45
C GLN A 272 -4.45 8.32 -10.73
N ILE A 273 -3.36 8.15 -11.47
CA ILE A 273 -2.00 8.28 -10.95
C ILE A 273 -1.30 9.33 -11.80
N LEU A 274 -0.68 10.31 -11.14
CA LEU A 274 0.22 11.24 -11.85
C LEU A 274 1.50 10.48 -12.27
N GLN A 275 2.22 11.02 -13.24
CA GLN A 275 3.51 10.48 -13.65
C GLN A 275 4.42 10.27 -12.42
N ASP A 276 4.90 9.04 -12.20
CA ASP A 276 5.56 8.68 -10.95
C ASP A 276 6.99 8.12 -11.07
N GLN A 277 7.45 7.77 -12.27
CA GLN A 277 8.83 7.32 -12.48
C GLN A 277 9.77 8.48 -12.80
N LEU A 278 9.83 9.47 -11.90
CA LEU A 278 10.48 10.75 -12.20
C LEU A 278 12.00 10.71 -12.07
N ARG A 279 12.59 9.71 -11.41
CA ARG A 279 14.04 9.63 -11.24
C ARG A 279 14.81 9.66 -12.57
N SER A 280 14.27 9.05 -13.62
CA SER A 280 14.89 9.07 -14.96
C SER A 280 14.86 10.45 -15.64
N ILE A 281 13.97 11.35 -15.19
CA ILE A 281 13.80 12.70 -15.71
C ILE A 281 14.59 13.69 -14.86
N THR A 282 14.46 13.62 -13.55
CA THR A 282 15.04 14.59 -12.61
C THR A 282 16.47 14.25 -12.20
N GLY A 283 16.90 12.99 -12.34
CA GLY A 283 18.19 12.49 -11.84
C GLY A 283 18.23 12.20 -10.34
N TYR A 284 17.19 12.58 -9.59
CA TYR A 284 17.11 12.43 -8.13
C TYR A 284 16.01 11.45 -7.71
N SER A 285 16.02 11.03 -6.44
CA SER A 285 15.00 10.12 -5.92
C SER A 285 13.64 10.81 -5.90
N TYR A 286 12.59 10.07 -6.28
CA TYR A 286 11.20 10.51 -6.16
C TYR A 286 10.51 9.65 -5.09
N GLN A 287 10.68 10.07 -3.86
CA GLN A 287 10.21 9.35 -2.67
C GLN A 287 9.86 10.33 -1.55
N ASP A 288 9.10 9.85 -0.57
CA ASP A 288 8.68 10.61 0.62
C ASP A 288 8.03 11.96 0.25
N ILE A 289 7.17 11.94 -0.79
CA ILE A 289 6.30 13.04 -1.13
C ILE A 289 5.15 13.06 -0.12
N ASN A 290 5.11 14.10 0.69
CA ASN A 290 4.23 14.19 1.85
C ASN A 290 3.22 15.34 1.79
N CYS A 291 3.20 16.09 0.70
CA CYS A 291 2.21 17.12 0.46
C CYS A 291 1.80 17.15 -1.02
N VAL A 292 0.53 17.36 -1.27
CA VAL A 292 -0.05 17.59 -2.60
C VAL A 292 -1.04 18.74 -2.54
N GLU A 293 -0.90 19.68 -3.47
CA GLU A 293 -1.70 20.89 -3.51
C GLU A 293 -2.20 21.13 -4.94
N PRO A 294 -3.52 20.94 -5.21
CA PRO A 294 -4.11 21.33 -6.49
C PRO A 294 -4.27 22.85 -6.58
N ASP A 295 -4.10 23.38 -7.76
CA ASP A 295 -4.45 24.77 -8.07
C ASP A 295 -5.96 24.99 -7.87
N VAL A 296 -6.31 26.05 -7.16
CA VAL A 296 -7.72 26.38 -6.84
C VAL A 296 -8.55 26.67 -8.09
N ASN A 297 -7.91 27.13 -9.18
CA ASN A 297 -8.56 27.51 -10.42
C ASN A 297 -8.44 26.45 -11.53
N ASN A 298 -7.53 25.47 -11.37
CA ASN A 298 -7.28 24.44 -12.37
C ASN A 298 -7.01 23.07 -11.73
N ALA A 299 -8.00 22.22 -11.68
CA ALA A 299 -7.91 20.89 -11.09
C ALA A 299 -6.88 19.94 -11.78
N ASN A 300 -6.37 20.30 -12.96
CA ASN A 300 -5.36 19.54 -13.67
C ASN A 300 -3.93 20.11 -13.49
N HIS A 301 -3.82 21.23 -12.78
CA HIS A 301 -2.55 21.81 -12.38
C HIS A 301 -2.33 21.52 -10.90
N ILE A 302 -1.26 20.81 -10.58
CA ILE A 302 -1.06 20.19 -9.26
C ILE A 302 0.40 20.36 -8.85
N PHE A 303 0.61 20.79 -7.63
CA PHE A 303 1.92 20.80 -6.99
C PHE A 303 2.04 19.64 -6.02
N ALA A 304 3.23 19.08 -5.91
CA ALA A 304 3.55 18.07 -4.91
C ALA A 304 4.96 18.32 -4.37
N SER A 305 5.16 18.05 -3.10
CA SER A 305 6.44 18.29 -2.48
C SER A 305 6.72 17.32 -1.34
N GLY A 306 7.95 17.33 -0.88
CA GLY A 306 8.41 16.49 0.21
C GLY A 306 9.89 16.69 0.44
N ARG A 307 10.60 15.59 0.59
CA ARG A 307 12.02 15.53 0.89
C ARG A 307 12.93 15.96 -0.27
N THR A 308 12.45 15.92 -1.50
CA THR A 308 13.27 16.06 -2.72
C THR A 308 12.89 17.26 -3.58
N GLY A 309 12.29 18.30 -2.98
CA GLY A 309 11.92 19.53 -3.65
C GLY A 309 10.46 19.66 -4.00
N LEU A 310 10.17 20.52 -4.98
CA LEU A 310 8.82 20.84 -5.45
C LEU A 310 8.63 20.34 -6.88
N TYR A 311 7.53 19.66 -7.11
CA TYR A 311 7.13 19.12 -8.41
C TYR A 311 5.85 19.78 -8.87
N GLU A 312 5.79 20.17 -10.13
CA GLU A 312 4.63 20.77 -10.78
C GLU A 312 4.14 19.86 -11.91
N PHE A 313 2.85 19.54 -11.90
CA PHE A 313 2.21 18.67 -12.88
C PHE A 313 1.09 19.40 -13.59
N THR A 314 1.02 19.20 -14.90
CA THR A 314 -0.12 19.62 -15.72
C THR A 314 -0.64 18.44 -16.51
N ASP A 315 -1.95 18.22 -16.47
CA ASP A 315 -2.62 17.09 -17.13
C ASP A 315 -1.98 15.72 -16.80
N GLY A 316 -1.58 15.55 -15.54
CA GLY A 316 -1.01 14.33 -15.02
C GLY A 316 0.46 14.07 -15.32
N LYS A 317 1.13 14.98 -16.02
CA LYS A 317 2.56 14.88 -16.36
C LYS A 317 3.39 15.94 -15.66
N LEU A 318 4.62 15.60 -15.31
CA LEU A 318 5.59 16.55 -14.78
C LEU A 318 5.90 17.62 -15.81
N THR A 319 5.71 18.88 -15.44
CA THR A 319 6.05 20.06 -16.25
C THR A 319 7.29 20.77 -15.73
N HIS A 320 7.44 20.88 -14.40
CA HIS A 320 8.62 21.47 -13.79
C HIS A 320 9.03 20.69 -12.52
N TYR A 321 10.33 20.72 -12.25
CA TYR A 321 10.92 20.22 -11.01
C TYR A 321 11.83 21.32 -10.45
N TYR A 322 11.45 21.88 -9.31
CA TYR A 322 12.18 22.94 -8.64
C TYR A 322 13.08 22.35 -7.54
N ASN A 323 14.34 22.71 -7.60
CA ASN A 323 15.37 22.24 -6.67
C ASN A 323 16.40 23.34 -6.40
N LYS A 324 17.43 23.06 -5.61
CA LYS A 324 18.46 24.03 -5.24
C LYS A 324 19.33 24.54 -6.40
N ASP A 325 19.39 23.82 -7.53
CA ASP A 325 20.26 24.17 -8.65
C ASP A 325 19.54 25.06 -9.69
N ASN A 326 18.21 25.09 -9.68
CA ASN A 326 17.41 25.82 -10.66
C ASN A 326 16.36 26.78 -10.04
N SER A 327 16.38 26.93 -8.72
CA SER A 327 15.45 27.81 -8.01
C SER A 327 16.08 28.39 -6.73
N ILE A 328 15.30 29.15 -5.98
CA ILE A 328 15.70 29.67 -4.65
C ILE A 328 15.51 28.67 -3.52
N LEU A 329 15.05 27.46 -3.81
CA LEU A 329 14.98 26.38 -2.83
C LEU A 329 16.39 25.98 -2.38
N GLU A 330 16.52 25.63 -1.12
CA GLU A 330 17.80 25.29 -0.54
C GLU A 330 17.83 23.84 -0.06
N GLY A 331 18.99 23.21 -0.21
CA GLY A 331 19.27 21.92 0.41
C GLY A 331 19.33 22.01 1.93
N ALA A 332 18.95 20.94 2.62
CA ALA A 332 19.03 20.89 4.06
C ALA A 332 20.45 21.07 4.58
N VAL A 333 20.60 21.80 5.67
CA VAL A 333 21.88 21.98 6.36
C VAL A 333 22.10 20.84 7.32
N ASP A 334 23.24 20.14 7.21
CA ASP A 334 23.68 19.08 8.10
C ASP A 334 25.12 19.37 8.59
N GLY A 335 25.25 19.82 9.83
CA GLY A 335 26.49 20.39 10.35
C GLY A 335 26.92 21.63 9.52
N ASP A 336 28.11 21.57 8.94
CA ASP A 336 28.65 22.63 8.08
C ASP A 336 28.36 22.42 6.59
N LYS A 337 27.52 21.47 6.22
CA LYS A 337 27.27 21.10 4.82
C LYS A 337 25.86 21.42 4.39
N ILE A 338 25.70 21.91 3.19
CA ILE A 338 24.42 21.97 2.46
C ILE A 338 24.30 20.69 1.62
N LEU A 339 23.26 19.93 1.83
CA LEU A 339 23.03 18.66 1.16
C LEU A 339 22.57 18.83 -0.29
N ASP A 340 22.58 17.75 -1.04
CA ASP A 340 22.17 17.72 -2.45
C ASP A 340 20.65 17.76 -2.66
N ASN A 341 20.20 17.65 -3.90
CA ASN A 341 18.76 17.70 -4.24
C ASN A 341 17.93 16.51 -3.74
N ASN A 342 18.54 15.49 -3.14
CA ASN A 342 17.79 14.46 -2.41
C ASN A 342 17.30 14.94 -1.03
N TYR A 343 17.71 16.15 -0.62
CA TYR A 343 17.43 16.74 0.69
C TYR A 343 16.97 18.21 0.59
N VAL A 344 16.16 18.54 -0.41
CA VAL A 344 15.47 19.82 -0.49
C VAL A 344 14.10 19.67 0.17
N LEU A 345 14.03 20.01 1.46
CA LEU A 345 12.91 19.69 2.32
C LEU A 345 11.77 20.71 2.16
N VAL A 346 10.78 20.40 1.34
CA VAL A 346 9.56 21.19 1.16
C VAL A 346 8.37 20.39 1.69
N HIS A 347 8.05 20.58 2.97
CA HIS A 347 7.12 19.70 3.68
C HIS A 347 5.68 20.21 3.77
N SER A 348 5.39 21.40 3.27
CA SER A 348 4.03 21.95 3.26
C SER A 348 3.81 22.87 2.08
N LEU A 349 2.61 22.78 1.50
CA LEU A 349 2.12 23.60 0.40
C LEU A 349 0.75 24.16 0.75
N LEU A 350 0.46 25.37 0.29
CA LEU A 350 -0.84 26.02 0.45
C LEU A 350 -1.12 26.96 -0.72
N SER A 351 -2.12 26.66 -1.54
CA SER A 351 -2.63 27.56 -2.57
C SER A 351 -3.58 28.59 -1.97
N ASP A 352 -3.43 29.82 -2.34
CA ASP A 352 -4.38 30.86 -1.98
C ASP A 352 -5.40 31.16 -3.09
N LYS A 353 -6.45 31.91 -2.74
CA LYS A 353 -7.52 32.25 -3.69
C LYS A 353 -7.07 33.17 -4.83
N ASN A 354 -5.88 33.80 -4.70
CA ASN A 354 -5.31 34.69 -5.69
C ASN A 354 -4.37 33.96 -6.67
N GLY A 355 -4.26 32.64 -6.55
CA GLY A 355 -3.41 31.82 -7.41
C GLY A 355 -1.95 31.76 -6.98
N SER A 356 -1.59 32.26 -5.78
CA SER A 356 -0.25 32.07 -5.24
C SER A 356 -0.13 30.71 -4.55
N LEU A 357 1.03 30.07 -4.65
CA LEU A 357 1.38 28.89 -3.87
C LEU A 357 2.41 29.28 -2.81
N TRP A 358 2.07 29.02 -1.56
CA TRP A 358 2.96 29.16 -0.41
C TRP A 358 3.61 27.81 -0.11
N LEU A 359 4.89 27.84 0.27
CA LEU A 359 5.65 26.64 0.62
C LEU A 359 6.66 26.91 1.74
N LEU A 360 7.00 25.87 2.48
CA LEU A 360 7.96 25.90 3.58
C LEU A 360 9.19 25.09 3.22
N ASN A 361 10.35 25.73 3.15
CA ASN A 361 11.65 25.06 2.98
C ASN A 361 12.28 24.84 4.37
N SER A 362 12.13 23.65 4.90
CA SER A 362 12.66 23.27 6.20
C SER A 362 14.16 23.06 6.16
N GLN A 363 14.87 23.34 7.26
CA GLN A 363 16.31 23.16 7.44
C GLN A 363 17.15 23.88 6.39
N ALA A 364 16.61 24.92 5.79
CA ALA A 364 17.26 25.74 4.77
C ALA A 364 18.17 26.82 5.40
N GLN A 365 19.23 27.21 4.70
CA GLN A 365 20.19 28.16 5.25
C GLN A 365 19.61 29.59 5.39
N HIS A 366 18.74 30.03 4.46
CA HIS A 366 18.20 31.38 4.43
C HIS A 366 16.69 31.44 4.20
N ASN A 367 16.14 30.60 3.33
CA ASN A 367 14.79 30.73 2.79
C ASN A 367 13.81 29.77 3.45
N SER A 368 13.09 30.20 4.49
CA SER A 368 12.13 29.38 5.24
C SER A 368 10.71 29.40 4.64
N ILE A 369 10.19 30.61 4.33
CA ILE A 369 8.89 30.80 3.69
C ILE A 369 9.12 31.31 2.28
N ILE A 370 8.49 30.65 1.30
CA ILE A 370 8.60 30.98 -0.10
C ILE A 370 7.20 31.07 -0.70
N GLN A 371 6.98 32.06 -1.55
CA GLN A 371 5.76 32.23 -2.33
C GLN A 371 6.07 32.05 -3.81
N MET A 372 5.30 31.23 -4.49
CA MET A 372 5.25 31.21 -5.95
C MET A 372 4.10 32.10 -6.41
N LYS A 373 4.42 33.15 -7.16
CA LYS A 373 3.47 34.08 -7.75
C LYS A 373 3.92 34.36 -9.19
N ASP A 374 2.99 34.35 -10.13
CA ASP A 374 3.27 34.58 -11.55
C ASP A 374 4.45 33.71 -12.09
N ASN A 375 4.49 32.44 -11.68
CA ASN A 375 5.53 31.45 -11.98
C ASN A 375 6.94 31.83 -11.46
N GLN A 376 7.04 32.70 -10.51
CA GLN A 376 8.30 33.10 -9.86
C GLN A 376 8.26 32.75 -8.36
N LEU A 377 9.35 32.16 -7.89
CA LEU A 377 9.56 31.89 -6.47
C LEU A 377 10.18 33.13 -5.81
N VAL A 378 9.54 33.62 -4.78
CA VAL A 378 9.97 34.79 -3.98
C VAL A 378 10.16 34.34 -2.53
N ALA A 379 11.31 34.62 -1.97
CA ALA A 379 11.60 34.33 -0.56
C ALA A 379 11.03 35.41 0.36
N HIS A 380 10.51 34.95 1.50
CA HIS A 380 10.12 35.78 2.63
C HIS A 380 11.01 35.41 3.83
N PRO A 381 12.20 36.06 3.95
CA PRO A 381 13.13 35.71 5.00
C PRO A 381 12.61 36.14 6.38
N HIS A 382 12.63 35.24 7.33
CA HIS A 382 12.21 35.46 8.73
C HIS A 382 13.28 34.93 9.68
N PRO A 383 14.08 35.82 10.28
CA PRO A 383 15.11 35.42 11.26
C PRO A 383 14.51 34.65 12.46
N GLU A 384 13.25 34.89 12.79
CA GLU A 384 12.52 34.23 13.89
C GLU A 384 12.33 32.72 13.64
N LEU A 385 12.38 32.30 12.38
CA LEU A 385 12.27 30.89 11.99
C LEU A 385 13.63 30.19 11.91
N MET A 386 14.70 30.89 12.21
CA MET A 386 16.05 30.34 12.16
C MET A 386 16.47 29.81 13.52
N ALA A 387 16.93 28.57 13.56
CA ALA A 387 17.50 27.92 14.74
C ALA A 387 18.82 27.28 14.37
N ASN A 388 19.88 27.53 15.14
CA ASN A 388 21.22 26.93 14.91
C ASN A 388 21.81 27.22 13.51
N GLY A 389 21.45 28.37 12.90
CA GLY A 389 22.00 28.79 11.59
C GLY A 389 21.25 28.26 10.38
N TYR A 390 20.10 27.64 10.55
CA TYR A 390 19.18 27.20 9.50
C TYR A 390 17.73 27.30 9.92
N SER A 391 16.79 27.21 8.97
CA SER A 391 15.35 27.27 9.29
C SER A 391 14.90 26.04 10.08
N LEU A 392 13.79 26.19 10.81
CA LEU A 392 13.20 25.12 11.61
C LEU A 392 13.10 23.80 10.80
N PRO A 393 13.49 22.65 11.40
CA PRO A 393 13.74 21.43 10.62
C PRO A 393 12.48 20.65 10.19
N ALA A 394 11.32 20.98 10.76
CA ALA A 394 10.10 20.18 10.56
C ALA A 394 8.85 21.04 10.42
N MET A 395 8.89 22.03 9.53
CA MET A 395 7.77 22.93 9.29
C MET A 395 6.70 22.27 8.40
N VAL A 396 5.53 21.96 8.99
CA VAL A 396 4.44 21.20 8.36
C VAL A 396 3.06 21.77 8.69
N GLY A 397 2.02 21.28 7.98
CA GLY A 397 0.62 21.53 8.32
C GLY A 397 0.16 22.97 8.04
N MET A 398 0.65 23.58 6.95
CA MET A 398 0.26 24.92 6.56
C MET A 398 -1.24 25.03 6.30
N MET A 399 -1.89 26.03 6.90
CA MET A 399 -3.31 26.34 6.73
C MET A 399 -3.50 27.86 6.71
N LYS A 400 -4.58 28.33 6.07
CA LYS A 400 -4.98 29.74 6.07
C LYS A 400 -6.27 29.91 6.85
N ASP A 401 -6.32 30.88 7.75
CA ASP A 401 -7.52 31.23 8.49
C ASP A 401 -8.44 32.20 7.72
N SER A 402 -9.55 32.59 8.34
CA SER A 402 -10.53 33.52 7.74
C SER A 402 -10.00 34.94 7.57
N GLU A 403 -8.97 35.32 8.34
CA GLU A 403 -8.34 36.65 8.32
C GLU A 403 -7.17 36.71 7.31
N GLY A 404 -6.84 35.58 6.69
CA GLY A 404 -5.78 35.51 5.69
C GLY A 404 -4.40 35.19 6.26
N GLN A 405 -4.31 34.90 7.56
CA GLN A 405 -3.07 34.52 8.21
C GLN A 405 -2.71 33.09 7.87
N ILE A 406 -1.44 32.80 7.75
CA ILE A 406 -0.91 31.45 7.48
C ILE A 406 -0.39 30.86 8.78
N TRP A 407 -0.92 29.73 9.16
CA TRP A 407 -0.53 28.97 10.34
C TRP A 407 0.19 27.70 9.94
N PHE A 408 1.23 27.33 10.68
CA PHE A 408 1.93 26.05 10.55
C PHE A 408 2.61 25.66 11.87
N VAL A 409 3.09 24.43 11.95
CA VAL A 409 3.82 23.94 13.11
C VAL A 409 5.25 23.56 12.74
N ASN A 410 6.15 23.61 13.69
CA ASN A 410 7.43 22.90 13.65
C ASN A 410 7.30 21.64 14.51
N ASP A 411 7.14 20.48 13.86
CA ASP A 411 7.02 19.18 14.51
C ASP A 411 8.39 18.57 14.80
N ASN A 412 9.13 19.26 15.66
CA ASN A 412 10.45 18.86 16.12
C ASN A 412 10.54 18.95 17.64
N HIS A 413 10.98 17.90 18.29
CA HIS A 413 11.00 17.81 19.76
C HIS A 413 11.98 18.79 20.43
N GLU A 414 13.01 19.23 19.73
CA GLU A 414 13.99 20.21 20.27
C GLU A 414 13.50 21.63 20.18
N ASN A 415 12.73 21.97 19.14
CA ASN A 415 12.23 23.31 18.86
C ASN A 415 10.74 23.29 18.49
N PRO A 416 9.85 22.78 19.34
CA PRO A 416 8.42 22.73 19.00
C PRO A 416 7.85 24.15 18.92
N ALA A 417 7.07 24.42 17.85
CA ALA A 417 6.50 25.74 17.66
C ALA A 417 5.16 25.68 16.92
N ILE A 418 4.27 26.64 17.25
CA ILE A 418 3.15 27.04 16.40
C ILE A 418 3.50 28.43 15.87
N VAL A 419 3.41 28.60 14.58
CA VAL A 419 3.75 29.86 13.89
C VAL A 419 2.49 30.43 13.24
N CYS A 420 2.29 31.72 13.42
CA CYS A 420 1.31 32.53 12.72
C CYS A 420 2.05 33.58 11.88
N TYR A 421 1.86 33.53 10.58
CA TYR A 421 2.49 34.43 9.62
C TYR A 421 1.45 35.31 8.93
N HIS A 422 1.71 36.60 8.91
CA HIS A 422 0.91 37.63 8.22
C HIS A 422 1.59 38.01 6.89
N PRO A 423 1.10 37.55 5.73
CA PRO A 423 1.75 37.83 4.45
C PRO A 423 1.80 39.31 4.04
N GLU A 424 0.99 40.16 4.65
CA GLU A 424 0.84 41.58 4.28
C GLU A 424 1.53 42.54 5.25
N ASN A 425 2.25 42.03 6.26
CA ASN A 425 2.98 42.83 7.25
C ASN A 425 4.49 42.81 7.03
#